data_e614dbe3d1ac9e82d27acd05942bcaf7
#
_entry.id   e614dbe3d1ac9e82d27acd05942bcaf7
#
_cell.length_a   1.000
_cell.length_b   1.000
_cell.length_c   1.000
_cell.angle_alpha   90.00
_cell.angle_beta   90.00
_cell.angle_gamma   90.00
#
_symmetry.space_group_name_H-M   'P 1'
#
loop_
_entity.id
_entity.type
_entity.pdbx_description
1 polymer ?
#
loop_
_entity_poly.entity_id
_entity_poly.type
_entity_poly.pdbx_seq_one_letter_code
_entity_poly.pdbx_strand_id
1 'polypeptide(L)'
;MNTIIISALSGIILMFSGFYIKNNRALNIISVLMFIAIIIGGVCELNGCKMLAGKFSNMIGESLYGVSFLIGLAALAIFFLLINKDQFGKVGRHVAEYYALLFFSFCGIAVLAQFNNLVLMFLGIELMSIPMYIIAGTNKESLKSTEASVKYFLMGAFSTGILLLGVTLLYGATGTFLVDNLDKFDTDFTMIYYLGWLLVIFSFCFKVGAAPFHMWTPDVYSGTPTVFTSYMSTVIKGGSFLGFIMIMQHFPADATYGNYLRILLGSIIVLTLIIGNFGAVTQKSVKKMMAYSSIAQAGFMLFVLFNVTSVAKEALFFYVIVYSVANFIIFYTIQQTKAEKYEDLIGLGKSNPLLAASTAVALISLAGIPLTGGFIAKFMALSIGGSNAQNLVLIVIALIMAVISMYYYFKVIVFMYFKAGYSSIKSQDSLTNFLLMIGVIVLIVMGVFPGILPYFLKTPMW
;
A
#
# COMPACT_ATOMS: atom_id res chain seq x y z
N MET A 1 -11.94 2.67 16.79
CA MET A 1 -12.45 1.38 17.31
C MET A 1 -13.66 0.85 16.56
N ASN A 2 -14.63 1.69 16.15
CA ASN A 2 -15.76 1.29 15.32
C ASN A 2 -15.31 0.61 14.02
N THR A 3 -14.30 1.17 13.36
CA THR A 3 -13.73 0.65 12.12
C THR A 3 -13.14 -0.76 12.27
N ILE A 4 -12.50 -1.08 13.40
CA ILE A 4 -11.96 -2.41 13.71
C ILE A 4 -13.11 -3.42 13.85
N ILE A 5 -14.13 -3.07 14.65
CA ILE A 5 -15.27 -3.95 14.89
C ILE A 5 -16.05 -4.21 13.59
N ILE A 6 -16.38 -3.16 12.84
CA ILE A 6 -17.13 -3.28 11.59
C ILE A 6 -16.37 -4.13 10.58
N SER A 7 -15.04 -3.92 10.42
CA SER A 7 -14.25 -4.71 9.47
C SER A 7 -14.16 -6.19 9.87
N ALA A 8 -13.98 -6.49 11.15
CA ALA A 8 -13.96 -7.87 11.66
C ALA A 8 -15.30 -8.57 11.43
N LEU A 9 -16.42 -7.92 11.82
CA LEU A 9 -17.76 -8.46 11.61
C LEU A 9 -18.08 -8.65 10.11
N SER A 10 -17.67 -7.71 9.27
CA SER A 10 -17.84 -7.82 7.82
C SER A 10 -17.11 -9.05 7.25
N GLY A 11 -15.89 -9.32 7.69
CA GLY A 11 -15.15 -10.52 7.30
C GLY A 11 -15.88 -11.81 7.71
N ILE A 12 -16.37 -11.88 8.93
CA ILE A 12 -17.12 -13.03 9.44
C ILE A 12 -18.42 -13.22 8.64
N ILE A 13 -19.20 -12.17 8.45
CA ILE A 13 -20.48 -12.23 7.71
C ILE A 13 -20.25 -12.70 6.28
N LEU A 14 -19.22 -12.19 5.59
CA LEU A 14 -18.90 -12.61 4.22
C LEU A 14 -18.45 -14.07 4.17
N MET A 15 -17.67 -14.53 5.14
CA MET A 15 -17.24 -15.92 5.20
C MET A 15 -18.46 -16.87 5.27
N PHE A 16 -19.42 -16.57 6.13
CA PHE A 16 -20.64 -17.40 6.26
C PHE A 16 -21.64 -17.17 5.11
N SER A 17 -21.67 -16.00 4.48
CA SER A 17 -22.55 -15.71 3.35
C SER A 17 -22.29 -16.64 2.15
N GLY A 18 -21.08 -17.16 2.02
CA GLY A 18 -20.71 -18.12 0.94
C GLY A 18 -21.52 -19.44 0.98
N PHE A 19 -22.09 -19.81 2.14
CA PHE A 19 -22.95 -20.99 2.21
C PHE A 19 -24.33 -20.76 1.56
N TYR A 20 -24.81 -19.50 1.56
CA TYR A 20 -26.15 -19.14 1.11
C TYR A 20 -26.15 -18.43 -0.26
N ILE A 21 -25.15 -17.59 -0.52
CA ILE A 21 -25.09 -16.72 -1.69
C ILE A 21 -24.08 -17.26 -2.70
N LYS A 22 -24.58 -17.83 -3.81
CA LYS A 22 -23.75 -18.32 -4.92
C LYS A 22 -23.50 -17.26 -6.00
N ASN A 23 -24.23 -16.13 -5.95
CA ASN A 23 -24.12 -15.08 -6.97
C ASN A 23 -22.95 -14.15 -6.66
N ASN A 24 -21.91 -14.18 -7.48
CA ASN A 24 -20.72 -13.35 -7.33
C ASN A 24 -21.00 -11.84 -7.36
N ARG A 25 -22.01 -11.39 -8.13
CA ARG A 25 -22.40 -9.98 -8.16
C ARG A 25 -23.04 -9.54 -6.85
N ALA A 26 -23.88 -10.39 -6.26
CA ALA A 26 -24.49 -10.10 -4.95
C ALA A 26 -23.41 -9.99 -3.86
N LEU A 27 -22.43 -10.92 -3.84
CA LEU A 27 -21.29 -10.86 -2.93
C LEU A 27 -20.46 -9.58 -3.10
N ASN A 28 -20.24 -9.15 -4.34
CA ASN A 28 -19.53 -7.90 -4.60
C ASN A 28 -20.29 -6.68 -4.06
N ILE A 29 -21.61 -6.59 -4.31
CA ILE A 29 -22.46 -5.50 -3.81
C ILE A 29 -22.44 -5.47 -2.26
N ILE A 30 -22.60 -6.63 -1.62
CA ILE A 30 -22.54 -6.74 -0.16
C ILE A 30 -21.18 -6.24 0.36
N SER A 31 -20.08 -6.63 -0.28
CA SER A 31 -18.72 -6.20 0.08
C SER A 31 -18.56 -4.69 -0.06
N VAL A 32 -19.09 -4.09 -1.11
CA VAL A 32 -19.08 -2.62 -1.29
C VAL A 32 -19.88 -1.94 -0.18
N LEU A 33 -21.08 -2.42 0.15
CA LEU A 33 -21.90 -1.88 1.24
C LEU A 33 -21.20 -1.98 2.60
N MET A 34 -20.47 -3.07 2.85
CA MET A 34 -19.69 -3.24 4.08
C MET A 34 -18.52 -2.26 4.17
N PHE A 35 -17.81 -1.98 3.06
CA PHE A 35 -16.80 -0.90 3.07
C PHE A 35 -17.40 0.48 3.26
N ILE A 36 -18.60 0.75 2.72
CA ILE A 36 -19.35 1.98 3.02
C ILE A 36 -19.68 2.05 4.53
N ALA A 37 -20.09 0.96 5.14
CA ALA A 37 -20.32 0.90 6.59
C ALA A 37 -19.04 1.18 7.40
N ILE A 38 -17.87 0.72 6.94
CA ILE A 38 -16.57 1.06 7.56
C ILE A 38 -16.29 2.55 7.44
N ILE A 39 -16.55 3.18 6.29
CA ILE A 39 -16.42 4.64 6.11
C ILE A 39 -17.33 5.39 7.07
N ILE A 40 -18.61 5.02 7.14
CA ILE A 40 -19.58 5.63 8.06
C ILE A 40 -19.11 5.45 9.51
N GLY A 41 -18.68 4.25 9.89
CA GLY A 41 -18.13 3.96 11.21
C GLY A 41 -16.90 4.81 11.55
N GLY A 42 -16.01 5.05 10.56
CA GLY A 42 -14.86 5.94 10.70
C GLY A 42 -15.26 7.41 10.87
N VAL A 43 -16.21 7.90 10.08
CA VAL A 43 -16.75 9.26 10.22
C VAL A 43 -17.43 9.46 11.58
N CYS A 44 -18.20 8.48 12.04
CA CYS A 44 -18.77 8.51 13.39
C CYS A 44 -17.69 8.56 14.47
N GLU A 45 -16.60 7.80 14.29
CA GLU A 45 -15.47 7.77 15.21
C GLU A 45 -14.75 9.13 15.27
N LEU A 46 -14.55 9.79 14.14
CA LEU A 46 -13.99 11.14 14.05
C LEU A 46 -14.88 12.18 14.75
N ASN A 47 -16.19 11.99 14.73
CA ASN A 47 -17.16 12.86 15.40
C ASN A 47 -17.40 12.49 16.88
N GLY A 48 -16.56 11.61 17.46
CA GLY A 48 -16.64 11.24 18.88
C GLY A 48 -17.65 10.12 19.22
N CYS A 49 -18.40 9.59 18.24
CA CYS A 49 -19.33 8.48 18.44
C CYS A 49 -18.57 7.16 18.47
N LYS A 50 -18.25 6.63 19.66
CA LYS A 50 -17.48 5.39 19.87
C LYS A 50 -18.34 4.29 20.44
N MET A 51 -18.35 3.09 19.83
CA MET A 51 -19.13 1.93 20.29
C MET A 51 -18.70 1.39 21.66
N LEU A 52 -17.41 1.47 22.00
CA LEU A 52 -16.83 0.93 23.23
C LEU A 52 -15.84 1.95 23.86
N ALA A 53 -16.32 3.13 24.22
CA ALA A 53 -15.49 4.18 24.81
C ALA A 53 -14.85 3.72 26.15
N GLY A 54 -13.55 3.96 26.29
CA GLY A 54 -12.84 3.84 27.57
C GLY A 54 -12.38 2.44 28.00
N LYS A 55 -12.87 1.35 27.40
CA LYS A 55 -12.54 -0.01 27.89
C LYS A 55 -11.16 -0.54 27.49
N PHE A 56 -10.53 0.04 26.44
CA PHE A 56 -9.27 -0.45 25.86
C PHE A 56 -8.25 0.67 25.59
N SER A 57 -8.30 1.75 26.35
CA SER A 57 -7.46 2.95 26.15
C SER A 57 -5.96 2.64 26.19
N ASN A 58 -5.51 1.64 26.94
CA ASN A 58 -4.11 1.24 27.01
C ASN A 58 -3.65 0.42 25.77
N MET A 59 -4.56 -0.06 24.95
CA MET A 59 -4.21 -0.83 23.74
C MET A 59 -4.51 -0.07 22.47
N ILE A 60 -5.66 0.64 22.43
CA ILE A 60 -6.16 1.35 21.25
C ILE A 60 -6.11 2.85 21.53
N GLY A 61 -5.27 3.55 20.78
CA GLY A 61 -5.15 5.00 20.82
C GLY A 61 -6.20 5.71 19.95
N GLU A 62 -6.45 6.97 20.23
CA GLU A 62 -7.34 7.83 19.46
C GLU A 62 -6.53 8.57 18.39
N SER A 63 -6.25 7.93 17.28
CA SER A 63 -5.55 8.57 16.17
C SER A 63 -6.53 9.08 15.12
N LEU A 64 -6.77 10.39 15.10
CA LEU A 64 -7.57 11.05 14.07
C LEU A 64 -6.97 10.85 12.68
N TYR A 65 -5.65 11.00 12.55
CA TYR A 65 -4.93 10.73 11.31
C TYR A 65 -5.10 9.28 10.85
N GLY A 66 -4.91 8.32 11.75
CA GLY A 66 -5.07 6.90 11.44
C GLY A 66 -6.46 6.56 10.90
N VAL A 67 -7.52 7.08 11.56
CA VAL A 67 -8.92 6.86 11.11
C VAL A 67 -9.20 7.56 9.78
N SER A 68 -8.72 8.79 9.57
CA SER A 68 -8.91 9.51 8.29
C SER A 68 -8.19 8.79 7.14
N PHE A 69 -6.98 8.29 7.38
CA PHE A 69 -6.23 7.49 6.40
C PHE A 69 -6.97 6.19 6.08
N LEU A 70 -7.53 5.53 7.08
CA LEU A 70 -8.32 4.31 6.93
C LEU A 70 -9.57 4.53 6.07
N ILE A 71 -10.28 5.67 6.25
CA ILE A 71 -11.41 6.07 5.40
C ILE A 71 -10.97 6.17 3.93
N GLY A 72 -9.81 6.78 3.67
CA GLY A 72 -9.23 6.86 2.34
C GLY A 72 -8.91 5.48 1.74
N LEU A 73 -8.32 4.57 2.54
CA LEU A 73 -8.06 3.20 2.10
C LEU A 73 -9.36 2.41 1.86
N ALA A 74 -10.41 2.63 2.64
CA ALA A 74 -11.72 2.01 2.42
C ALA A 74 -12.36 2.51 1.11
N ALA A 75 -12.25 3.79 0.79
CA ALA A 75 -12.70 4.34 -0.49
C ALA A 75 -11.92 3.73 -1.68
N LEU A 76 -10.61 3.55 -1.54
CA LEU A 76 -9.78 2.83 -2.52
C LEU A 76 -10.18 1.36 -2.66
N ALA A 77 -10.53 0.69 -1.56
CA ALA A 77 -11.02 -0.70 -1.59
C ALA A 77 -12.37 -0.80 -2.31
N ILE A 78 -13.27 0.18 -2.15
CA ILE A 78 -14.52 0.25 -2.92
C ILE A 78 -14.21 0.40 -4.42
N PHE A 79 -13.32 1.32 -4.80
CA PHE A 79 -12.92 1.50 -6.19
C PHE A 79 -12.32 0.21 -6.78
N PHE A 80 -11.47 -0.48 -6.00
CA PHE A 80 -10.89 -1.77 -6.36
C PHE A 80 -11.97 -2.84 -6.60
N LEU A 81 -12.96 -2.96 -5.70
CA LEU A 81 -14.05 -3.94 -5.82
C LEU A 81 -14.94 -3.68 -7.03
N LEU A 82 -15.25 -2.41 -7.29
CA LEU A 82 -16.11 -2.02 -8.41
C LEU A 82 -15.44 -2.26 -9.76
N ILE A 83 -14.16 -1.91 -9.92
CA ILE A 83 -13.43 -2.10 -11.17
C ILE A 83 -13.18 -3.59 -11.47
N ASN A 84 -13.06 -4.43 -10.43
CA ASN A 84 -12.76 -5.86 -10.53
C ASN A 84 -13.98 -6.77 -10.30
N LYS A 85 -15.22 -6.27 -10.34
CA LYS A 85 -16.47 -7.00 -10.00
C LYS A 85 -16.62 -8.38 -10.64
N ASP A 86 -16.18 -8.54 -11.89
CA ASP A 86 -16.33 -9.77 -12.66
C ASP A 86 -15.06 -10.65 -12.66
N GLN A 87 -14.02 -10.26 -11.92
CA GLN A 87 -12.71 -10.92 -11.98
C GLN A 87 -12.52 -11.99 -10.91
N PHE A 88 -13.12 -11.81 -9.73
CA PHE A 88 -12.98 -12.75 -8.62
C PHE A 88 -13.45 -14.16 -8.97
N GLY A 89 -14.59 -14.29 -9.68
CA GLY A 89 -15.12 -15.58 -10.12
C GLY A 89 -14.26 -16.30 -11.17
N LYS A 90 -13.33 -15.58 -11.84
CA LYS A 90 -12.39 -16.17 -12.80
C LYS A 90 -11.16 -16.78 -12.10
N VAL A 91 -10.87 -16.37 -10.86
CA VAL A 91 -9.74 -16.90 -10.08
C VAL A 91 -10.09 -18.24 -9.44
N GLY A 92 -11.33 -18.39 -8.96
CA GLY A 92 -11.76 -19.63 -8.34
C GLY A 92 -13.23 -19.60 -7.89
N ARG A 93 -13.70 -20.72 -7.33
CA ARG A 93 -15.10 -20.91 -6.92
C ARG A 93 -15.44 -20.27 -5.56
N HIS A 94 -14.43 -20.05 -4.70
CA HIS A 94 -14.60 -19.60 -3.31
C HIS A 94 -14.59 -18.08 -3.17
N VAL A 95 -15.44 -17.39 -3.92
CA VAL A 95 -15.43 -15.92 -4.03
C VAL A 95 -15.75 -15.24 -2.70
N ALA A 96 -16.67 -15.78 -1.91
CA ALA A 96 -17.03 -15.25 -0.58
C ALA A 96 -15.84 -15.28 0.39
N GLU A 97 -15.06 -16.37 0.37
CA GLU A 97 -13.86 -16.53 1.18
C GLU A 97 -12.78 -15.50 0.78
N TYR A 98 -12.65 -15.21 -0.52
CA TYR A 98 -11.73 -14.16 -0.98
C TYR A 98 -12.12 -12.79 -0.43
N TYR A 99 -13.39 -12.43 -0.48
CA TYR A 99 -13.88 -11.19 0.12
C TYR A 99 -13.66 -11.17 1.63
N ALA A 100 -13.96 -12.27 2.34
CA ALA A 100 -13.73 -12.36 3.78
C ALA A 100 -12.26 -12.12 4.14
N LEU A 101 -11.32 -12.72 3.40
CA LEU A 101 -9.88 -12.51 3.59
C LEU A 101 -9.44 -11.05 3.33
N LEU A 102 -10.05 -10.37 2.33
CA LEU A 102 -9.81 -8.94 2.13
C LEU A 102 -10.26 -8.12 3.34
N PHE A 103 -11.40 -8.43 3.95
CA PHE A 103 -11.89 -7.73 5.15
C PHE A 103 -11.07 -8.05 6.39
N PHE A 104 -10.60 -9.27 6.58
CA PHE A 104 -9.68 -9.59 7.68
C PHE A 104 -8.35 -8.87 7.53
N SER A 105 -7.80 -8.77 6.31
CA SER A 105 -6.60 -7.97 6.08
C SER A 105 -6.84 -6.48 6.33
N PHE A 106 -8.00 -5.96 5.96
CA PHE A 106 -8.40 -4.58 6.23
C PHE A 106 -8.61 -4.33 7.75
N CYS A 107 -9.11 -5.31 8.49
CA CYS A 107 -9.18 -5.26 9.95
C CYS A 107 -7.77 -5.10 10.56
N GLY A 108 -6.77 -5.83 10.05
CA GLY A 108 -5.37 -5.64 10.45
C GLY A 108 -4.87 -4.20 10.20
N ILE A 109 -5.23 -3.60 9.07
CA ILE A 109 -4.92 -2.18 8.79
C ILE A 109 -5.65 -1.25 9.77
N ALA A 110 -6.91 -1.56 10.12
CA ALA A 110 -7.67 -0.76 11.08
C ALA A 110 -7.06 -0.81 12.49
N VAL A 111 -6.47 -1.95 12.87
CA VAL A 111 -5.67 -2.06 14.10
C VAL A 111 -4.39 -1.22 14.00
N LEU A 112 -3.67 -1.29 12.87
CA LEU A 112 -2.46 -0.49 12.64
C LEU A 112 -2.72 1.02 12.57
N ALA A 113 -3.94 1.43 12.30
CA ALA A 113 -4.34 2.84 12.32
C ALA A 113 -4.50 3.41 13.74
N GLN A 114 -4.68 2.55 14.76
CA GLN A 114 -5.14 2.98 16.09
C GLN A 114 -4.40 2.28 17.25
N PHE A 115 -3.31 1.56 16.99
CA PHE A 115 -2.57 0.89 18.07
C PHE A 115 -1.90 1.92 19.00
N ASN A 116 -1.94 1.64 20.31
CA ASN A 116 -1.16 2.32 21.35
C ASN A 116 -0.27 1.33 22.14
N ASN A 117 -0.15 0.11 21.63
CA ASN A 117 0.59 -0.96 22.27
C ASN A 117 1.37 -1.75 21.23
N LEU A 118 2.65 -2.05 21.50
CA LEU A 118 3.51 -2.78 20.56
C LEU A 118 3.01 -4.19 20.24
N VAL A 119 2.36 -4.87 21.20
CA VAL A 119 1.75 -6.19 20.97
C VAL A 119 0.57 -6.06 20.01
N LEU A 120 -0.25 -5.01 20.15
CA LEU A 120 -1.37 -4.76 19.24
C LEU A 120 -0.88 -4.38 17.84
N MET A 121 0.22 -3.64 17.73
CA MET A 121 0.90 -3.37 16.45
C MET A 121 1.31 -4.68 15.77
N PHE A 122 1.95 -5.59 16.50
CA PHE A 122 2.34 -6.92 15.99
C PHE A 122 1.10 -7.70 15.50
N LEU A 123 0.03 -7.77 16.31
CA LEU A 123 -1.21 -8.43 15.92
C LEU A 123 -1.86 -7.79 14.68
N GLY A 124 -1.81 -6.47 14.55
CA GLY A 124 -2.30 -5.76 13.38
C GLY A 124 -1.55 -6.15 12.10
N ILE A 125 -0.22 -6.27 12.18
CA ILE A 125 0.63 -6.73 11.07
C ILE A 125 0.30 -8.18 10.68
N GLU A 126 0.10 -9.08 11.64
CA GLU A 126 -0.26 -10.47 11.37
C GLU A 126 -1.66 -10.59 10.76
N LEU A 127 -2.66 -9.91 11.33
CA LEU A 127 -4.01 -9.87 10.78
C LEU A 127 -4.05 -9.32 9.35
N MET A 128 -3.21 -8.35 9.02
CA MET A 128 -3.10 -7.83 7.66
C MET A 128 -2.41 -8.83 6.72
N SER A 129 -1.40 -9.55 7.18
CA SER A 129 -0.49 -10.33 6.34
C SER A 129 -0.96 -11.76 6.07
N ILE A 130 -1.47 -12.48 7.10
CA ILE A 130 -1.87 -13.89 6.98
C ILE A 130 -2.94 -14.11 5.88
N PRO A 131 -4.00 -13.28 5.78
CA PRO A 131 -4.96 -13.39 4.69
C PRO A 131 -4.30 -13.24 3.32
N MET A 132 -3.28 -12.39 3.19
CA MET A 132 -2.58 -12.16 1.93
C MET A 132 -1.68 -13.35 1.55
N TYR A 133 -1.10 -14.06 2.51
CA TYR A 133 -0.36 -15.30 2.26
C TYR A 133 -1.27 -16.37 1.65
N ILE A 134 -2.50 -16.49 2.15
CA ILE A 134 -3.52 -17.42 1.65
C ILE A 134 -3.96 -17.02 0.24
N ILE A 135 -4.27 -15.72 0.05
CA ILE A 135 -4.76 -15.19 -1.23
C ILE A 135 -3.71 -15.34 -2.34
N ALA A 136 -2.41 -15.24 -2.04
CA ALA A 136 -1.35 -15.43 -3.02
C ALA A 136 -1.39 -16.83 -3.66
N GLY A 137 -1.81 -17.86 -2.91
CA GLY A 137 -1.89 -19.26 -3.34
C GLY A 137 -3.27 -19.71 -3.81
N THR A 138 -4.21 -18.81 -4.08
CA THR A 138 -5.61 -19.18 -4.42
C THR A 138 -5.75 -19.94 -5.74
N ASN A 139 -4.87 -19.72 -6.70
CA ASN A 139 -4.85 -20.50 -7.93
C ASN A 139 -4.03 -21.78 -7.75
N LYS A 140 -4.68 -22.83 -7.22
CA LYS A 140 -4.05 -24.12 -6.89
C LYS A 140 -3.51 -24.88 -8.11
N GLU A 141 -3.99 -24.57 -9.31
CA GLU A 141 -3.54 -25.20 -10.56
C GLU A 141 -2.22 -24.57 -11.08
N SER A 142 -1.84 -23.40 -10.56
CA SER A 142 -0.64 -22.67 -10.98
C SER A 142 0.50 -22.90 -10.01
N LEU A 143 1.56 -23.57 -10.46
CA LEU A 143 2.80 -23.73 -9.68
C LEU A 143 3.38 -22.38 -9.27
N LYS A 144 3.28 -21.35 -10.13
CA LYS A 144 3.73 -19.98 -9.81
C LYS A 144 2.96 -19.37 -8.63
N SER A 145 1.64 -19.64 -8.53
CA SER A 145 0.82 -19.15 -7.42
C SER A 145 1.16 -19.86 -6.10
N THR A 146 1.36 -21.18 -6.14
CA THR A 146 1.76 -21.96 -4.96
C THR A 146 3.16 -21.55 -4.48
N GLU A 147 4.14 -21.41 -5.39
CA GLU A 147 5.47 -20.90 -5.07
C GLU A 147 5.43 -19.49 -4.46
N ALA A 148 4.62 -18.60 -5.03
CA ALA A 148 4.45 -17.24 -4.51
C ALA A 148 3.91 -17.23 -3.08
N SER A 149 2.90 -18.07 -2.79
CA SER A 149 2.31 -18.19 -1.45
C SER A 149 3.33 -18.69 -0.43
N VAL A 150 4.07 -19.77 -0.75
CA VAL A 150 5.08 -20.33 0.16
C VAL A 150 6.21 -19.33 0.41
N LYS A 151 6.75 -18.69 -0.63
CA LYS A 151 7.78 -17.66 -0.48
C LYS A 151 7.28 -16.49 0.39
N TYR A 152 6.04 -16.03 0.14
CA TYR A 152 5.48 -14.91 0.87
C TYR A 152 5.26 -15.24 2.34
N PHE A 153 4.73 -16.45 2.63
CA PHE A 153 4.54 -16.92 3.99
C PHE A 153 5.87 -17.07 4.74
N LEU A 154 6.84 -17.80 4.18
CA LEU A 154 8.10 -18.06 4.87
C LEU A 154 8.89 -16.78 5.14
N MET A 155 9.04 -15.92 4.13
CA MET A 155 9.76 -14.66 4.29
C MET A 155 9.00 -13.68 5.18
N GLY A 156 7.66 -13.68 5.10
CA GLY A 156 6.81 -12.87 5.94
C GLY A 156 6.87 -13.27 7.41
N ALA A 157 6.78 -14.57 7.71
CA ALA A 157 6.90 -15.10 9.06
C ALA A 157 8.29 -14.83 9.67
N PHE A 158 9.36 -14.91 8.86
CA PHE A 158 10.69 -14.52 9.30
C PHE A 158 10.77 -13.03 9.68
N SER A 159 10.18 -12.17 8.85
CA SER A 159 10.13 -10.73 9.12
C SER A 159 9.34 -10.39 10.39
N THR A 160 8.22 -11.09 10.64
CA THR A 160 7.45 -10.86 11.87
C THR A 160 8.13 -11.43 13.10
N GLY A 161 8.94 -12.49 12.96
CA GLY A 161 9.85 -12.96 14.00
C GLY A 161 10.90 -11.88 14.39
N ILE A 162 11.47 -11.20 13.39
CA ILE A 162 12.37 -10.05 13.62
C ILE A 162 11.63 -8.91 14.33
N LEU A 163 10.39 -8.61 13.93
CA LEU A 163 9.58 -7.61 14.60
C LEU A 163 9.36 -7.94 16.07
N LEU A 164 9.01 -9.19 16.37
CA LEU A 164 8.74 -9.63 17.74
C LEU A 164 10.00 -9.53 18.60
N LEU A 165 11.16 -9.88 18.04
CA LEU A 165 12.45 -9.68 18.72
C LEU A 165 12.69 -8.19 18.98
N GLY A 166 12.46 -7.31 18.00
CA GLY A 166 12.56 -5.86 18.18
C GLY A 166 11.64 -5.33 19.29
N VAL A 167 10.38 -5.77 19.31
CA VAL A 167 9.42 -5.43 20.37
C VAL A 167 9.91 -5.92 21.75
N THR A 168 10.48 -7.13 21.81
CA THR A 168 11.02 -7.69 23.06
C THR A 168 12.20 -6.87 23.59
N LEU A 169 13.10 -6.42 22.72
CA LEU A 169 14.25 -5.58 23.11
C LEU A 169 13.78 -4.19 23.56
N LEU A 170 12.80 -3.59 22.87
CA LEU A 170 12.21 -2.32 23.32
C LEU A 170 11.57 -2.47 24.69
N TYR A 171 10.81 -3.53 24.92
CA TYR A 171 10.24 -3.82 26.23
C TYR A 171 11.33 -4.03 27.30
N GLY A 172 12.39 -4.76 26.97
CA GLY A 172 13.52 -4.99 27.89
C GLY A 172 14.21 -3.69 28.32
N ALA A 173 14.25 -2.68 27.44
CA ALA A 173 14.87 -1.39 27.74
C ALA A 173 13.92 -0.39 28.43
N THR A 174 12.59 -0.47 28.16
CA THR A 174 11.62 0.53 28.63
C THR A 174 10.71 0.02 29.75
N GLY A 175 10.62 -1.32 29.93
CA GLY A 175 9.69 -1.96 30.87
C GLY A 175 8.21 -1.83 30.48
N THR A 176 7.88 -1.32 29.28
CA THR A 176 6.50 -1.07 28.85
C THR A 176 6.25 -1.46 27.40
N PHE A 177 5.01 -1.89 27.10
CA PHE A 177 4.54 -2.07 25.72
C PHE A 177 3.79 -0.83 25.20
N LEU A 178 3.51 0.18 26.02
CA LEU A 178 2.79 1.37 25.61
C LEU A 178 3.69 2.25 24.74
N VAL A 179 3.19 2.59 23.57
CA VAL A 179 3.95 3.33 22.56
C VAL A 179 4.24 4.76 23.02
N ASP A 180 3.32 5.39 23.75
CA ASP A 180 3.48 6.74 24.31
C ASP A 180 4.59 6.86 25.37
N ASN A 181 5.08 5.75 25.90
CA ASN A 181 6.12 5.72 26.93
C ASN A 181 7.46 5.17 26.43
N LEU A 182 7.61 4.95 25.11
CA LEU A 182 8.85 4.41 24.54
C LEU A 182 10.05 5.38 24.65
N ASP A 183 9.81 6.67 24.85
CA ASP A 183 10.85 7.68 25.10
C ASP A 183 11.48 7.58 26.49
N LYS A 184 10.84 6.88 27.42
CA LYS A 184 11.28 6.70 28.80
C LYS A 184 12.04 5.38 28.94
N PHE A 185 13.30 5.35 28.55
CA PHE A 185 14.16 4.17 28.69
C PHE A 185 15.32 4.44 29.68
N ASP A 186 15.80 3.36 30.28
CA ASP A 186 16.97 3.41 31.15
C ASP A 186 18.24 3.60 30.30
N THR A 187 19.07 4.56 30.66
CA THR A 187 20.31 4.90 29.95
C THR A 187 21.32 3.74 29.93
N ASP A 188 21.26 2.82 30.88
CA ASP A 188 22.12 1.62 30.93
C ASP A 188 21.77 0.65 29.79
N PHE A 189 20.54 0.69 29.25
CA PHE A 189 20.06 -0.16 28.17
C PHE A 189 19.99 0.52 26.80
N THR A 190 20.68 1.65 26.62
CA THR A 190 20.65 2.47 25.39
C THR A 190 20.91 1.63 24.13
N MET A 191 21.91 0.74 24.14
CA MET A 191 22.25 -0.08 22.98
C MET A 191 21.13 -1.08 22.63
N ILE A 192 20.51 -1.69 23.62
CA ILE A 192 19.40 -2.66 23.45
C ILE A 192 18.18 -1.92 22.89
N TYR A 193 17.90 -0.71 23.36
CA TYR A 193 16.82 0.15 22.91
C TYR A 193 16.93 0.48 21.40
N TYR A 194 18.09 0.96 20.96
CA TYR A 194 18.29 1.29 19.54
C TYR A 194 18.35 0.07 18.64
N LEU A 195 18.86 -1.07 19.13
CA LEU A 195 18.79 -2.35 18.42
C LEU A 195 17.33 -2.79 18.23
N GLY A 196 16.49 -2.61 19.25
CA GLY A 196 15.04 -2.85 19.16
C GLY A 196 14.39 -2.04 18.04
N TRP A 197 14.66 -0.71 17.99
CA TRP A 197 14.17 0.16 16.92
C TRP A 197 14.67 -0.25 15.54
N LEU A 198 15.93 -0.64 15.41
CA LEU A 198 16.51 -1.11 14.16
C LEU A 198 15.77 -2.33 13.62
N LEU A 199 15.46 -3.32 14.48
CA LEU A 199 14.73 -4.51 14.08
C LEU A 199 13.27 -4.20 13.69
N VAL A 200 12.60 -3.29 14.40
CA VAL A 200 11.26 -2.82 14.03
C VAL A 200 11.29 -2.15 12.66
N ILE A 201 12.24 -1.26 12.40
CA ILE A 201 12.41 -0.61 11.09
C ILE A 201 12.64 -1.64 9.98
N PHE A 202 13.51 -2.62 10.20
CA PHE A 202 13.79 -3.68 9.22
C PHE A 202 12.54 -4.49 8.88
N SER A 203 11.74 -4.84 9.88
CA SER A 203 10.49 -5.55 9.64
C SER A 203 9.49 -4.72 8.82
N PHE A 204 9.33 -3.44 9.12
CA PHE A 204 8.48 -2.57 8.30
C PHE A 204 9.05 -2.36 6.89
N CYS A 205 10.37 -2.24 6.72
CA CYS A 205 11.01 -2.20 5.41
C CYS A 205 10.70 -3.45 4.57
N PHE A 206 10.67 -4.63 5.21
CA PHE A 206 10.21 -5.86 4.56
C PHE A 206 8.75 -5.73 4.11
N LYS A 207 7.84 -5.26 4.98
CA LYS A 207 6.41 -5.17 4.67
C LYS A 207 6.11 -4.21 3.52
N VAL A 208 6.85 -3.10 3.40
CA VAL A 208 6.68 -2.15 2.28
C VAL A 208 7.46 -2.57 1.03
N GLY A 209 8.31 -3.59 1.12
CA GLY A 209 9.14 -4.09 0.03
C GLY A 209 10.34 -3.19 -0.27
N ALA A 210 10.94 -2.57 0.75
CA ALA A 210 12.15 -1.77 0.62
C ALA A 210 13.41 -2.65 0.52
N ALA A 211 14.41 -2.23 -0.27
CA ALA A 211 15.69 -2.93 -0.35
C ALA A 211 16.53 -2.71 0.93
N PRO A 212 17.25 -3.73 1.42
CA PRO A 212 17.50 -5.04 0.81
C PRO A 212 16.38 -6.08 1.01
N PHE A 213 15.32 -5.78 1.75
CA PHE A 213 14.27 -6.73 2.15
C PHE A 213 13.17 -6.93 1.07
N HIS A 214 13.41 -6.52 -0.18
CA HIS A 214 12.46 -6.50 -1.29
C HIS A 214 12.32 -7.82 -2.05
N MET A 215 13.18 -8.81 -1.82
CA MET A 215 13.36 -10.01 -2.66
C MET A 215 12.07 -10.80 -2.92
N TRP A 216 11.14 -10.77 -1.98
CA TRP A 216 9.85 -11.44 -2.12
C TRP A 216 8.91 -10.77 -3.14
N THR A 217 8.99 -9.44 -3.30
CA THR A 217 7.99 -8.64 -4.04
C THR A 217 7.88 -9.02 -5.51
N PRO A 218 8.96 -9.19 -6.30
CA PRO A 218 8.83 -9.54 -7.71
C PRO A 218 8.24 -10.93 -7.94
N ASP A 219 8.62 -11.91 -7.14
CA ASP A 219 8.15 -13.29 -7.27
C ASP A 219 6.70 -13.42 -6.81
N VAL A 220 6.37 -12.87 -5.64
CA VAL A 220 5.01 -12.90 -5.11
C VAL A 220 4.04 -12.14 -6.00
N TYR A 221 4.37 -10.92 -6.44
CA TYR A 221 3.48 -10.15 -7.29
C TYR A 221 3.28 -10.81 -8.67
N SER A 222 4.31 -11.44 -9.23
CA SER A 222 4.20 -12.13 -10.51
C SER A 222 3.40 -13.44 -10.41
N GLY A 223 3.53 -14.18 -9.34
CA GLY A 223 2.87 -15.48 -9.15
C GLY A 223 1.42 -15.38 -8.65
N THR A 224 1.10 -14.39 -7.82
CA THR A 224 -0.26 -14.16 -7.32
C THR A 224 -1.22 -13.79 -8.46
N PRO A 225 -2.51 -14.21 -8.44
CA PRO A 225 -3.50 -13.74 -9.41
C PRO A 225 -3.56 -12.22 -9.46
N THR A 226 -3.61 -11.64 -10.67
CA THR A 226 -3.41 -10.19 -10.91
C THR A 226 -4.37 -9.30 -10.13
N VAL A 227 -5.63 -9.73 -9.93
CA VAL A 227 -6.61 -8.99 -9.11
C VAL A 227 -6.10 -8.81 -7.68
N PHE A 228 -5.54 -9.84 -7.08
CA PHE A 228 -5.02 -9.75 -5.71
C PHE A 228 -3.67 -9.02 -5.64
N THR A 229 -2.82 -9.16 -6.67
CA THR A 229 -1.60 -8.34 -6.78
C THR A 229 -1.94 -6.84 -6.76
N SER A 230 -3.03 -6.46 -7.43
CA SER A 230 -3.53 -5.07 -7.42
C SER A 230 -3.87 -4.59 -6.01
N TYR A 231 -4.58 -5.39 -5.21
CA TYR A 231 -4.92 -5.06 -3.81
C TYR A 231 -3.68 -5.05 -2.90
N MET A 232 -2.79 -6.03 -3.04
CA MET A 232 -1.55 -6.13 -2.26
C MET A 232 -0.62 -4.93 -2.50
N SER A 233 -0.47 -4.52 -3.77
CA SER A 233 0.41 -3.40 -4.13
C SER A 233 -0.13 -2.04 -3.72
N THR A 234 -1.40 -1.91 -3.38
CA THR A 234 -2.10 -0.65 -3.10
C THR A 234 -2.59 -0.58 -1.66
N VAL A 235 -3.72 -1.20 -1.33
CA VAL A 235 -4.36 -1.11 -0.02
C VAL A 235 -3.47 -1.68 1.08
N ILE A 236 -2.91 -2.87 0.88
CA ILE A 236 -2.02 -3.51 1.88
C ILE A 236 -0.73 -2.71 2.04
N LYS A 237 -0.11 -2.28 0.94
CA LYS A 237 1.08 -1.42 1.00
C LYS A 237 0.78 -0.09 1.69
N GLY A 238 -0.34 0.55 1.38
CA GLY A 238 -0.80 1.77 2.06
C GLY A 238 -0.99 1.56 3.55
N GLY A 239 -1.61 0.45 3.96
CA GLY A 239 -1.76 0.06 5.37
C GLY A 239 -0.42 -0.20 6.07
N SER A 240 0.54 -0.83 5.35
CA SER A 240 1.90 -1.03 5.88
C SER A 240 2.64 0.29 6.12
N PHE A 241 2.52 1.26 5.20
CA PHE A 241 3.07 2.59 5.38
C PHE A 241 2.37 3.38 6.48
N LEU A 242 1.04 3.21 6.63
CA LEU A 242 0.30 3.79 7.75
C LEU A 242 0.85 3.27 9.08
N GLY A 243 0.97 1.95 9.26
CA GLY A 243 1.58 1.39 10.48
C GLY A 243 3.02 1.87 10.70
N PHE A 244 3.79 2.00 9.62
CA PHE A 244 5.17 2.45 9.70
C PHE A 244 5.27 3.91 10.17
N ILE A 245 4.50 4.84 9.59
CA ILE A 245 4.52 6.25 10.03
C ILE A 245 3.97 6.41 11.44
N MET A 246 2.98 5.59 11.84
CA MET A 246 2.41 5.62 13.18
C MET A 246 3.42 5.22 14.25
N ILE A 247 4.27 4.23 14.01
CA ILE A 247 5.34 3.87 14.96
C ILE A 247 6.52 4.85 14.91
N MET A 248 6.88 5.33 13.71
CA MET A 248 8.01 6.25 13.52
C MET A 248 7.81 7.63 14.16
N GLN A 249 6.58 8.05 14.45
CA GLN A 249 6.33 9.29 15.19
C GLN A 249 6.87 9.26 16.63
N HIS A 250 7.06 8.05 17.20
CA HIS A 250 7.62 7.83 18.55
C HIS A 250 9.12 7.50 18.49
N PHE A 251 9.73 7.60 17.31
CA PHE A 251 11.15 7.37 17.14
C PHE A 251 11.96 8.46 17.86
N PRO A 252 12.95 8.11 18.68
CA PRO A 252 13.74 9.08 19.44
C PRO A 252 14.54 9.98 18.49
N ALA A 253 14.44 11.29 18.74
CA ALA A 253 15.12 12.32 17.94
C ALA A 253 16.45 12.78 18.56
N ASP A 254 17.09 11.96 19.42
CA ASP A 254 18.35 12.32 20.06
C ASP A 254 19.49 12.52 19.05
N ALA A 255 20.50 13.32 19.44
CA ALA A 255 21.52 13.80 18.53
C ALA A 255 22.52 12.72 18.08
N THR A 256 22.70 11.64 18.86
CA THR A 256 23.76 10.66 18.59
C THR A 256 23.23 9.44 17.83
N TYR A 257 22.42 8.62 18.47
CA TYR A 257 21.94 7.37 17.88
C TYR A 257 20.81 7.60 16.86
N GLY A 258 19.98 8.62 17.06
CA GLY A 258 18.97 9.03 16.09
C GLY A 258 19.56 9.39 14.74
N ASN A 259 20.76 10.00 14.71
CA ASN A 259 21.47 10.29 13.46
C ASN A 259 21.95 9.02 12.75
N TYR A 260 22.46 8.00 13.46
CA TYR A 260 22.86 6.74 12.82
C TYR A 260 21.67 6.01 12.18
N LEU A 261 20.52 5.99 12.84
CA LEU A 261 19.31 5.37 12.26
C LEU A 261 18.75 6.17 11.07
N ARG A 262 18.88 7.51 11.06
CA ARG A 262 18.55 8.32 9.89
C ARG A 262 19.49 8.03 8.71
N ILE A 263 20.79 7.88 8.94
CA ILE A 263 21.75 7.48 7.90
C ILE A 263 21.40 6.10 7.35
N LEU A 264 21.04 5.16 8.22
CA LEU A 264 20.58 3.84 7.82
C LEU A 264 19.33 3.93 6.94
N LEU A 265 18.32 4.70 7.36
CA LEU A 265 17.09 4.90 6.59
C LEU A 265 17.39 5.54 5.23
N GLY A 266 18.29 6.52 5.17
CA GLY A 266 18.77 7.11 3.93
C GLY A 266 19.43 6.09 3.00
N SER A 267 20.26 5.20 3.56
CA SER A 267 20.90 4.11 2.82
C SER A 267 19.86 3.13 2.24
N ILE A 268 18.84 2.78 3.04
CA ILE A 268 17.72 1.94 2.59
C ILE A 268 16.95 2.61 1.45
N ILE A 269 16.70 3.91 1.52
CA ILE A 269 16.03 4.67 0.46
C ILE A 269 16.83 4.61 -0.83
N VAL A 270 18.14 4.91 -0.79
CA VAL A 270 19.00 4.88 -1.96
C VAL A 270 19.02 3.49 -2.60
N LEU A 271 19.24 2.45 -1.81
CA LEU A 271 19.22 1.07 -2.28
C LEU A 271 17.87 0.70 -2.91
N THR A 272 16.78 1.11 -2.28
CA THR A 272 15.42 0.84 -2.76
C THR A 272 15.15 1.52 -4.10
N LEU A 273 15.56 2.78 -4.26
CA LEU A 273 15.42 3.52 -5.51
C LEU A 273 16.28 2.93 -6.62
N ILE A 274 17.53 2.60 -6.34
CA ILE A 274 18.45 2.02 -7.33
C ILE A 274 17.96 0.64 -7.78
N ILE A 275 17.76 -0.27 -6.85
CA ILE A 275 17.37 -1.65 -7.16
C ILE A 275 15.98 -1.69 -7.81
N GLY A 276 15.02 -0.90 -7.31
CA GLY A 276 13.68 -0.83 -7.88
C GLY A 276 13.69 -0.35 -9.34
N ASN A 277 14.40 0.72 -9.65
CA ASN A 277 14.42 1.27 -11.01
C ASN A 277 15.24 0.42 -11.99
N PHE A 278 16.46 0.02 -11.65
CA PHE A 278 17.26 -0.85 -12.53
C PHE A 278 16.61 -2.23 -12.68
N GLY A 279 16.03 -2.77 -11.61
CA GLY A 279 15.25 -4.00 -11.67
C GLY A 279 14.07 -3.89 -12.64
N ALA A 280 13.33 -2.76 -12.64
CA ALA A 280 12.20 -2.53 -13.55
C ALA A 280 12.65 -2.43 -15.03
N VAL A 281 13.76 -1.73 -15.30
CA VAL A 281 14.30 -1.55 -16.67
C VAL A 281 14.64 -2.88 -17.34
N THR A 282 15.18 -3.84 -16.58
CA THR A 282 15.65 -5.13 -17.09
C THR A 282 14.55 -6.15 -17.33
N GLN A 283 13.32 -5.90 -16.82
CA GLN A 283 12.24 -6.89 -16.93
C GLN A 283 11.69 -7.01 -18.34
N LYS A 284 11.36 -8.26 -18.72
CA LYS A 284 10.62 -8.60 -19.95
C LYS A 284 9.12 -8.78 -19.68
N SER A 285 8.73 -9.09 -18.43
CA SER A 285 7.34 -9.22 -18.01
C SER A 285 6.81 -7.90 -17.48
N VAL A 286 5.64 -7.46 -17.96
CA VAL A 286 4.96 -6.24 -17.51
C VAL A 286 4.62 -6.33 -16.02
N LYS A 287 4.17 -7.49 -15.57
CA LYS A 287 3.79 -7.71 -14.17
C LYS A 287 5.00 -7.66 -13.22
N LYS A 288 6.15 -8.25 -13.63
CA LYS A 288 7.42 -8.13 -12.87
C LYS A 288 7.95 -6.69 -12.90
N MET A 289 7.85 -6.00 -14.03
CA MET A 289 8.22 -4.59 -14.12
C MET A 289 7.40 -3.75 -13.14
N MET A 290 6.08 -3.95 -13.04
CA MET A 290 5.24 -3.26 -12.06
C MET A 290 5.59 -3.61 -10.61
N ALA A 291 6.06 -4.83 -10.34
CA ALA A 291 6.55 -5.20 -9.01
C ALA A 291 7.81 -4.41 -8.62
N TYR A 292 8.80 -4.31 -9.52
CA TYR A 292 9.99 -3.47 -9.30
C TYR A 292 9.67 -1.97 -9.25
N SER A 293 8.75 -1.51 -10.10
CA SER A 293 8.18 -0.16 -9.99
C SER A 293 7.60 0.10 -8.60
N SER A 294 6.86 -0.86 -8.04
CA SER A 294 6.31 -0.78 -6.68
C SER A 294 7.40 -0.66 -5.60
N ILE A 295 8.58 -1.28 -5.80
CA ILE A 295 9.74 -1.12 -4.93
C ILE A 295 10.30 0.31 -5.07
N ALA A 296 10.49 0.81 -6.28
CA ALA A 296 10.97 2.17 -6.52
C ALA A 296 10.02 3.23 -5.91
N GLN A 297 8.71 3.07 -6.06
CA GLN A 297 7.71 3.97 -5.46
C GLN A 297 7.74 3.92 -3.92
N ALA A 298 7.99 2.74 -3.32
CA ALA A 298 8.22 2.66 -1.88
C ALA A 298 9.44 3.47 -1.44
N GLY A 299 10.52 3.48 -2.25
CA GLY A 299 11.69 4.32 -2.01
C GLY A 299 11.35 5.81 -1.91
N PHE A 300 10.46 6.33 -2.78
CA PHE A 300 9.99 7.72 -2.68
C PHE A 300 9.10 7.93 -1.44
N MET A 301 8.21 7.00 -1.10
CA MET A 301 7.36 7.10 0.08
C MET A 301 8.17 7.10 1.39
N LEU A 302 9.31 6.40 1.43
CA LEU A 302 10.17 6.34 2.61
C LEU A 302 10.79 7.71 2.99
N PHE A 303 10.91 8.67 2.04
CA PHE A 303 11.35 10.04 2.36
C PHE A 303 10.49 10.72 3.43
N VAL A 304 9.20 10.37 3.48
CA VAL A 304 8.26 10.91 4.45
C VAL A 304 8.63 10.55 5.90
N LEU A 305 9.35 9.45 6.09
CA LEU A 305 9.73 8.94 7.41
C LEU A 305 10.96 9.64 8.01
N PHE A 306 11.68 10.48 7.24
CA PHE A 306 12.81 11.24 7.79
C PHE A 306 12.41 12.25 8.86
N ASN A 307 11.22 12.82 8.71
CA ASN A 307 10.70 13.81 9.66
C ASN A 307 9.17 13.69 9.71
N VAL A 308 8.67 12.98 10.70
CA VAL A 308 7.24 12.67 10.83
C VAL A 308 6.51 13.88 11.41
N THR A 309 6.19 14.83 10.53
CA THR A 309 5.38 16.02 10.82
C THR A 309 3.95 15.84 10.28
N SER A 310 3.06 16.80 10.56
CA SER A 310 1.73 16.85 9.93
C SER A 310 1.83 16.87 8.40
N VAL A 311 2.76 17.67 7.85
CA VAL A 311 3.00 17.75 6.39
C VAL A 311 3.47 16.40 5.83
N ALA A 312 4.30 15.65 6.57
CA ALA A 312 4.73 14.32 6.20
C ALA A 312 3.57 13.32 6.14
N LYS A 313 2.69 13.38 7.14
CA LYS A 313 1.47 12.56 7.20
C LYS A 313 0.52 12.86 6.02
N GLU A 314 0.33 14.13 5.68
CA GLU A 314 -0.46 14.56 4.50
C GLU A 314 0.18 14.08 3.20
N ALA A 315 1.50 14.21 3.05
CA ALA A 315 2.23 13.78 1.87
C ALA A 315 2.13 12.26 1.64
N LEU A 316 2.24 11.46 2.72
CA LEU A 316 2.08 10.02 2.63
C LEU A 316 0.67 9.64 2.18
N PHE A 317 -0.35 10.25 2.78
CA PHE A 317 -1.74 9.99 2.43
C PHE A 317 -2.02 10.33 0.97
N PHE A 318 -1.59 11.51 0.52
CA PHE A 318 -1.69 11.94 -0.87
C PHE A 318 -1.00 10.94 -1.82
N TYR A 319 0.22 10.54 -1.48
CA TYR A 319 0.99 9.60 -2.30
C TYR A 319 0.28 8.25 -2.43
N VAL A 320 -0.20 7.68 -1.33
CA VAL A 320 -0.88 6.38 -1.32
C VAL A 320 -2.14 6.41 -2.16
N ILE A 321 -2.94 7.48 -2.12
CA ILE A 321 -4.15 7.60 -2.93
C ILE A 321 -3.82 7.64 -4.43
N VAL A 322 -2.94 8.54 -4.84
CA VAL A 322 -2.54 8.69 -6.25
C VAL A 322 -1.91 7.40 -6.79
N TYR A 323 -0.98 6.83 -6.03
CA TYR A 323 -0.32 5.58 -6.36
C TYR A 323 -1.31 4.43 -6.53
N SER A 324 -2.29 4.32 -5.62
CA SER A 324 -3.27 3.24 -5.65
C SER A 324 -4.21 3.34 -6.83
N VAL A 325 -4.75 4.52 -7.12
CA VAL A 325 -5.63 4.74 -8.29
C VAL A 325 -4.90 4.40 -9.59
N ALA A 326 -3.66 4.86 -9.75
CA ALA A 326 -2.85 4.56 -10.94
C ALA A 326 -2.61 3.03 -11.09
N ASN A 327 -2.24 2.35 -9.99
CA ASN A 327 -2.01 0.91 -10.02
C ASN A 327 -3.29 0.10 -10.29
N PHE A 328 -4.43 0.50 -9.76
CA PHE A 328 -5.70 -0.20 -10.05
C PHE A 328 -6.00 -0.19 -11.55
N ILE A 329 -5.81 0.95 -12.23
CA ILE A 329 -6.01 1.07 -13.68
C ILE A 329 -5.03 0.17 -14.43
N ILE A 330 -3.73 0.21 -14.07
CA ILE A 330 -2.68 -0.55 -14.77
C ILE A 330 -2.89 -2.05 -14.58
N PHE A 331 -3.10 -2.52 -13.34
CA PHE A 331 -3.32 -3.95 -13.07
C PHE A 331 -4.64 -4.45 -13.68
N TYR A 332 -5.68 -3.63 -13.71
CA TYR A 332 -6.90 -3.95 -14.43
C TYR A 332 -6.62 -4.18 -15.93
N THR A 333 -5.82 -3.31 -16.54
CA THR A 333 -5.40 -3.46 -17.95
C THR A 333 -4.60 -4.73 -18.16
N ILE A 334 -3.59 -5.01 -17.34
CA ILE A 334 -2.81 -6.25 -17.39
C ILE A 334 -3.71 -7.48 -17.29
N GLN A 335 -4.75 -7.43 -16.47
CA GLN A 335 -5.68 -8.52 -16.27
C GLN A 335 -6.61 -8.72 -17.47
N GLN A 336 -7.13 -7.66 -18.07
CA GLN A 336 -8.01 -7.72 -19.24
C GLN A 336 -7.25 -8.21 -20.48
N THR A 337 -6.02 -7.76 -20.67
CA THR A 337 -5.14 -8.18 -21.76
C THR A 337 -4.52 -9.55 -21.53
N LYS A 338 -4.56 -10.08 -20.29
CA LYS A 338 -3.79 -11.24 -19.85
C LYS A 338 -2.29 -11.09 -20.17
N ALA A 339 -1.79 -9.84 -20.15
CA ALA A 339 -0.44 -9.54 -20.58
C ALA A 339 0.61 -10.14 -19.62
N GLU A 340 1.42 -11.04 -20.14
CA GLU A 340 2.67 -11.46 -19.48
C GLU A 340 3.84 -10.62 -19.98
N LYS A 341 3.90 -10.35 -21.29
CA LYS A 341 4.97 -9.59 -21.95
C LYS A 341 4.45 -8.25 -22.50
N TYR A 342 5.37 -7.36 -22.87
CA TYR A 342 5.00 -6.08 -23.48
C TYR A 342 4.29 -6.26 -24.84
N GLU A 343 4.65 -7.32 -25.58
CA GLU A 343 4.07 -7.64 -26.90
C GLU A 343 2.56 -7.89 -26.82
N ASP A 344 2.08 -8.39 -25.67
CA ASP A 344 0.65 -8.69 -25.47
C ASP A 344 -0.22 -7.41 -25.36
N LEU A 345 0.41 -6.25 -25.21
CA LEU A 345 -0.26 -4.95 -25.17
C LEU A 345 -0.36 -4.26 -26.53
N ILE A 346 0.24 -4.84 -27.59
CA ILE A 346 0.29 -4.23 -28.92
C ILE A 346 -1.13 -4.07 -29.48
N GLY A 347 -1.41 -2.88 -30.05
CA GLY A 347 -2.69 -2.58 -30.68
C GLY A 347 -3.82 -2.22 -29.72
N LEU A 348 -3.57 -2.16 -28.41
CA LEU A 348 -4.58 -1.79 -27.42
C LEU A 348 -5.16 -0.38 -27.68
N GLY A 349 -4.32 0.57 -28.12
CA GLY A 349 -4.75 1.93 -28.46
C GLY A 349 -5.80 2.00 -29.56
N LYS A 350 -5.81 1.01 -30.48
CA LYS A 350 -6.80 0.93 -31.57
C LYS A 350 -8.04 0.11 -31.17
N SER A 351 -7.84 -1.01 -30.46
CA SER A 351 -8.93 -1.93 -30.09
C SER A 351 -9.78 -1.41 -28.93
N ASN A 352 -9.17 -0.77 -27.94
CA ASN A 352 -9.87 -0.19 -26.78
C ASN A 352 -9.21 1.14 -26.37
N PRO A 353 -9.52 2.26 -27.05
CA PRO A 353 -8.83 3.53 -26.87
C PRO A 353 -9.00 4.11 -25.46
N LEU A 354 -10.16 3.90 -24.81
CA LEU A 354 -10.40 4.41 -23.45
C LEU A 354 -9.52 3.68 -22.41
N LEU A 355 -9.44 2.36 -22.49
CA LEU A 355 -8.58 1.56 -21.58
C LEU A 355 -7.10 1.92 -21.80
N ALA A 356 -6.67 2.06 -23.06
CA ALA A 356 -5.29 2.46 -23.38
C ALA A 356 -4.97 3.87 -22.88
N ALA A 357 -5.88 4.85 -23.08
CA ALA A 357 -5.70 6.22 -22.62
C ALA A 357 -5.64 6.30 -21.09
N SER A 358 -6.56 5.60 -20.40
CA SER A 358 -6.56 5.55 -18.93
C SER A 358 -5.25 4.95 -18.38
N THR A 359 -4.77 3.89 -19.02
CA THR A 359 -3.49 3.25 -18.66
C THR A 359 -2.30 4.18 -18.92
N ALA A 360 -2.31 4.91 -20.06
CA ALA A 360 -1.26 5.87 -20.38
C ALA A 360 -1.19 7.00 -19.34
N VAL A 361 -2.34 7.58 -18.95
CA VAL A 361 -2.39 8.62 -17.91
C VAL A 361 -1.90 8.07 -16.56
N ALA A 362 -2.29 6.86 -16.19
CA ALA A 362 -1.83 6.21 -14.96
C ALA A 362 -0.29 6.00 -14.97
N LEU A 363 0.29 5.55 -16.08
CA LEU A 363 1.75 5.38 -16.24
C LEU A 363 2.49 6.72 -16.21
N ILE A 364 1.95 7.75 -16.87
CA ILE A 364 2.48 9.12 -16.84
C ILE A 364 2.47 9.68 -15.40
N SER A 365 1.41 9.40 -14.66
CA SER A 365 1.31 9.77 -13.24
C SER A 365 2.38 9.06 -12.40
N LEU A 366 2.57 7.74 -12.53
CA LEU A 366 3.64 7.03 -11.84
C LEU A 366 5.05 7.50 -12.23
N ALA A 367 5.24 7.89 -13.48
CA ALA A 367 6.49 8.51 -13.95
C ALA A 367 6.78 9.83 -13.22
N GLY A 368 5.73 10.55 -12.79
CA GLY A 368 5.85 11.83 -12.12
C GLY A 368 6.00 12.99 -13.10
N ILE A 369 5.20 12.98 -14.18
CA ILE A 369 5.16 14.08 -15.15
C ILE A 369 4.23 15.17 -14.60
N PRO A 370 4.60 16.47 -14.70
CA PRO A 370 3.77 17.61 -14.30
C PRO A 370 2.33 17.50 -14.81
N LEU A 371 1.39 18.14 -14.13
CA LEU A 371 -0.06 18.07 -14.32
C LEU A 371 -0.72 16.76 -13.86
N THR A 372 0.05 15.82 -13.28
CA THR A 372 -0.49 14.59 -12.69
C THR A 372 -0.22 14.52 -11.19
N GLY A 373 -1.10 13.80 -10.47
CA GLY A 373 -0.95 13.62 -9.03
C GLY A 373 0.37 12.97 -8.61
N GLY A 374 0.94 12.10 -9.46
CA GLY A 374 2.21 11.44 -9.16
C GLY A 374 3.41 12.38 -9.12
N PHE A 375 3.39 13.46 -9.90
CA PHE A 375 4.39 14.53 -9.79
C PHE A 375 4.33 15.20 -8.42
N ILE A 376 3.13 15.63 -8.02
CA ILE A 376 2.90 16.28 -6.73
C ILE A 376 3.27 15.35 -5.56
N ALA A 377 2.89 14.08 -5.65
CA ALA A 377 3.22 13.08 -4.63
C ALA A 377 4.72 12.94 -4.42
N LYS A 378 5.50 12.80 -5.51
CA LYS A 378 6.97 12.75 -5.45
C LYS A 378 7.55 14.05 -4.92
N PHE A 379 7.05 15.20 -5.41
CA PHE A 379 7.49 16.51 -4.96
C PHE A 379 7.29 16.71 -3.45
N MET A 380 6.09 16.41 -2.93
CA MET A 380 5.81 16.49 -1.50
C MET A 380 6.72 15.57 -0.68
N ALA A 381 6.92 14.32 -1.10
CA ALA A 381 7.80 13.39 -0.41
C ALA A 381 9.26 13.88 -0.37
N LEU A 382 9.78 14.38 -1.50
CA LEU A 382 11.15 14.90 -1.59
C LEU A 382 11.33 16.20 -0.81
N SER A 383 10.32 17.07 -0.75
CA SER A 383 10.39 18.32 0.03
C SER A 383 10.57 18.08 1.53
N ILE A 384 10.00 17.00 2.06
CA ILE A 384 10.20 16.59 3.46
C ILE A 384 11.63 16.12 3.69
N GLY A 385 12.17 15.28 2.79
CA GLY A 385 13.58 14.86 2.85
C GLY A 385 14.55 16.03 2.70
N GLY A 386 14.17 17.09 1.96
CA GLY A 386 15.01 18.27 1.67
C GLY A 386 15.11 19.31 2.76
N SER A 387 14.36 19.16 3.85
CA SER A 387 14.40 20.10 4.97
C SER A 387 15.79 20.20 5.64
N ASN A 388 16.69 19.25 5.36
CA ASN A 388 18.06 19.22 5.89
C ASN A 388 19.08 19.20 4.72
N ALA A 389 20.05 20.10 4.74
CA ALA A 389 21.10 20.20 3.71
C ALA A 389 21.91 18.88 3.57
N GLN A 390 22.02 18.09 4.63
CA GLN A 390 22.68 16.79 4.63
C GLN A 390 21.99 15.76 3.70
N ASN A 391 20.71 15.95 3.39
CA ASN A 391 19.94 15.06 2.54
C ASN A 391 19.98 15.43 1.03
N LEU A 392 20.72 16.49 0.64
CA LEU A 392 20.75 16.94 -0.75
C LEU A 392 21.20 15.85 -1.71
N VAL A 393 22.20 15.06 -1.33
CA VAL A 393 22.68 13.93 -2.15
C VAL A 393 21.59 12.89 -2.37
N LEU A 394 20.79 12.59 -1.33
CA LEU A 394 19.66 11.65 -1.44
C LEU A 394 18.60 12.17 -2.42
N ILE A 395 18.32 13.48 -2.40
CA ILE A 395 17.36 14.10 -3.32
C ILE A 395 17.86 14.04 -4.75
N VAL A 396 19.14 14.36 -4.99
CA VAL A 396 19.74 14.28 -6.33
C VAL A 396 19.65 12.85 -6.87
N ILE A 397 19.97 11.84 -6.06
CA ILE A 397 19.82 10.43 -6.44
C ILE A 397 18.35 10.12 -6.77
N ALA A 398 17.42 10.55 -5.94
CA ALA A 398 16.00 10.32 -6.17
C ALA A 398 15.49 10.96 -7.46
N LEU A 399 15.93 12.17 -7.79
CA LEU A 399 15.60 12.84 -9.05
C LEU A 399 16.15 12.08 -10.26
N ILE A 400 17.41 11.62 -10.22
CA ILE A 400 18.00 10.78 -11.28
C ILE A 400 17.18 9.50 -11.44
N MET A 401 16.81 8.83 -10.35
CA MET A 401 16.01 7.61 -10.38
C MET A 401 14.59 7.86 -10.89
N ALA A 402 14.01 9.04 -10.63
CA ALA A 402 12.73 9.44 -11.21
C ALA A 402 12.81 9.54 -12.73
N VAL A 403 13.89 10.14 -13.29
CA VAL A 403 14.11 10.21 -14.74
C VAL A 403 14.27 8.80 -15.34
N ILE A 404 15.04 7.92 -14.71
CA ILE A 404 15.20 6.53 -15.16
C ILE A 404 13.83 5.81 -15.17
N SER A 405 12.97 6.10 -14.19
CA SER A 405 11.64 5.50 -14.12
C SER A 405 10.76 5.80 -15.33
N MET A 406 10.92 6.95 -15.96
CA MET A 406 10.18 7.31 -17.18
C MET A 406 10.38 6.29 -18.30
N TYR A 407 11.59 5.75 -18.47
CA TYR A 407 11.90 4.82 -19.54
C TYR A 407 11.00 3.60 -19.58
N TYR A 408 10.85 2.89 -18.45
CA TYR A 408 10.05 1.66 -18.43
C TYR A 408 8.55 1.93 -18.45
N TYR A 409 8.06 3.06 -17.96
CA TYR A 409 6.66 3.45 -18.10
C TYR A 409 6.33 3.84 -19.54
N PHE A 410 7.17 4.65 -20.19
CA PHE A 410 6.99 5.00 -21.60
C PHE A 410 7.11 3.79 -22.52
N LYS A 411 7.95 2.82 -22.20
CA LYS A 411 8.05 1.56 -22.94
C LYS A 411 6.69 0.88 -23.08
N VAL A 412 5.89 0.81 -22.02
CA VAL A 412 4.51 0.25 -22.07
C VAL A 412 3.63 1.06 -23.03
N ILE A 413 3.66 2.40 -22.94
CA ILE A 413 2.89 3.29 -23.82
C ILE A 413 3.27 3.08 -25.29
N VAL A 414 4.58 2.96 -25.57
CA VAL A 414 5.08 2.70 -26.94
C VAL A 414 4.52 1.38 -27.48
N PHE A 415 4.48 0.32 -26.69
CA PHE A 415 3.90 -0.95 -27.13
C PHE A 415 2.40 -0.84 -27.37
N MET A 416 1.65 -0.10 -26.56
CA MET A 416 0.19 0.07 -26.72
C MET A 416 -0.21 0.86 -27.97
N TYR A 417 0.56 1.89 -28.32
CA TYR A 417 0.15 2.86 -29.33
C TYR A 417 0.98 2.84 -30.63
N PHE A 418 2.29 2.56 -30.55
CA PHE A 418 3.20 2.78 -31.69
C PHE A 418 3.67 1.50 -32.36
N LYS A 419 3.46 0.32 -31.74
CA LYS A 419 3.78 -0.96 -32.39
C LYS A 419 2.61 -1.45 -33.24
N ALA A 420 2.94 -1.92 -34.45
CA ALA A 420 1.95 -2.48 -35.38
C ALA A 420 1.45 -3.85 -34.88
N GLY A 421 0.13 -3.98 -34.74
CA GLY A 421 -0.52 -5.21 -34.30
C GLY A 421 -2.00 -4.96 -33.95
N TYR A 422 -2.70 -6.02 -33.57
CA TYR A 422 -4.11 -5.98 -33.23
C TYR A 422 -4.34 -6.70 -31.90
N SER A 423 -5.12 -6.10 -31.02
CA SER A 423 -5.55 -6.72 -29.76
C SER A 423 -7.04 -7.11 -29.88
N SER A 424 -7.38 -8.34 -29.51
CA SER A 424 -8.75 -8.88 -29.56
C SER A 424 -9.55 -8.63 -28.27
N ILE A 425 -9.25 -7.56 -27.52
CA ILE A 425 -9.92 -7.28 -26.25
C ILE A 425 -11.33 -6.78 -26.51
N LYS A 426 -12.32 -7.42 -25.85
CA LYS A 426 -13.72 -6.99 -25.87
C LYS A 426 -13.87 -5.61 -25.20
N SER A 427 -14.85 -4.84 -25.67
CA SER A 427 -15.26 -3.59 -25.03
C SER A 427 -15.64 -3.84 -23.56
N GLN A 428 -15.31 -2.89 -22.70
CA GLN A 428 -15.64 -2.93 -21.28
C GLN A 428 -17.10 -2.54 -21.04
N ASP A 429 -17.66 -2.97 -19.90
CA ASP A 429 -18.96 -2.51 -19.43
C ASP A 429 -18.96 -0.98 -19.22
N SER A 430 -20.13 -0.35 -19.38
CA SER A 430 -20.33 1.08 -19.17
C SER A 430 -19.87 1.54 -17.77
N LEU A 431 -20.15 0.76 -16.72
CA LEU A 431 -19.70 1.05 -15.36
C LEU A 431 -18.17 1.07 -15.24
N THR A 432 -17.50 0.09 -15.83
CA THR A 432 -16.03 0.01 -15.79
C THR A 432 -15.41 1.17 -16.57
N ASN A 433 -15.97 1.53 -17.73
CA ASN A 433 -15.53 2.71 -18.49
C ASN A 433 -15.70 4.01 -17.68
N PHE A 434 -16.80 4.15 -16.96
CA PHE A 434 -17.05 5.30 -16.07
C PHE A 434 -16.02 5.33 -14.91
N LEU A 435 -15.73 4.20 -14.29
CA LEU A 435 -14.72 4.11 -13.22
C LEU A 435 -13.31 4.43 -13.72
N LEU A 436 -12.94 3.97 -14.92
CA LEU A 436 -11.67 4.33 -15.55
C LEU A 436 -11.56 5.84 -15.77
N MET A 437 -12.64 6.48 -16.25
CA MET A 437 -12.68 7.94 -16.41
C MET A 437 -12.55 8.65 -15.06
N ILE A 438 -13.26 8.20 -14.02
CA ILE A 438 -13.11 8.76 -12.66
C ILE A 438 -11.66 8.64 -12.21
N GLY A 439 -11.02 7.49 -12.37
CA GLY A 439 -9.63 7.30 -11.99
C GLY A 439 -8.69 8.28 -12.70
N VAL A 440 -8.88 8.49 -14.01
CA VAL A 440 -8.13 9.49 -14.79
C VAL A 440 -8.36 10.91 -14.26
N ILE A 441 -9.63 11.27 -14.02
CA ILE A 441 -10.00 12.59 -13.48
C ILE A 441 -9.33 12.80 -12.12
N VAL A 442 -9.37 11.82 -11.23
CA VAL A 442 -8.71 11.90 -9.91
C VAL A 442 -7.21 12.17 -10.07
N LEU A 443 -6.52 11.43 -10.97
CA LEU A 443 -5.08 11.61 -11.19
C LEU A 443 -4.71 12.98 -11.73
N ILE A 444 -5.56 13.58 -12.59
CA ILE A 444 -5.33 14.90 -13.15
C ILE A 444 -5.72 16.00 -12.13
N VAL A 445 -6.87 15.88 -11.50
CA VAL A 445 -7.35 16.86 -10.51
C VAL A 445 -6.37 16.98 -9.34
N MET A 446 -5.86 15.85 -8.85
CA MET A 446 -4.83 15.86 -7.80
C MET A 446 -3.50 16.45 -8.27
N GLY A 447 -3.21 16.43 -9.57
CA GLY A 447 -2.04 17.09 -10.14
C GLY A 447 -2.18 18.60 -10.27
N VAL A 448 -3.40 19.09 -10.54
CA VAL A 448 -3.70 20.51 -10.76
C VAL A 448 -4.10 21.21 -9.46
N PHE A 449 -4.85 20.54 -8.60
CA PHE A 449 -5.37 21.07 -7.34
C PHE A 449 -4.93 20.23 -6.13
N PRO A 450 -3.64 20.23 -5.77
CA PRO A 450 -3.10 19.36 -4.70
C PRO A 450 -3.69 19.65 -3.31
N GLY A 451 -4.23 20.86 -3.08
CA GLY A 451 -4.83 21.27 -1.81
C GLY A 451 -6.17 20.63 -1.47
N ILE A 452 -6.82 19.92 -2.39
CA ILE A 452 -8.12 19.29 -2.14
C ILE A 452 -8.00 18.21 -1.04
N LEU A 453 -6.99 17.38 -1.10
CA LEU A 453 -6.84 16.25 -0.16
C LEU A 453 -6.44 16.69 1.26
N PRO A 454 -5.45 17.60 1.44
CA PRO A 454 -5.18 18.19 2.74
C PRO A 454 -6.38 18.88 3.38
N TYR A 455 -7.30 19.44 2.57
CA TYR A 455 -8.53 20.04 3.09
C TYR A 455 -9.41 19.01 3.83
N PHE A 456 -9.51 17.78 3.35
CA PHE A 456 -10.21 16.69 4.05
C PHE A 456 -9.51 16.22 5.33
N LEU A 457 -8.18 16.40 5.44
CA LEU A 457 -7.41 16.10 6.64
C LEU A 457 -7.36 17.28 7.63
N LYS A 458 -7.65 18.50 7.18
CA LYS A 458 -7.63 19.76 7.97
C LYS A 458 -8.93 20.11 8.67
N THR A 459 -10.01 19.35 8.50
CA THR A 459 -11.17 19.47 9.39
C THR A 459 -10.72 19.24 10.84
N PRO A 460 -11.28 19.93 11.86
CA PRO A 460 -10.67 20.29 13.15
C PRO A 460 -10.18 19.08 13.97
N MET A 461 -9.09 18.54 13.55
CA MET A 461 -8.47 17.34 14.06
C MET A 461 -7.05 17.63 14.60
N TRP A 462 -6.83 18.90 14.91
CA TRP A 462 -5.55 19.40 15.45
C TRP A 462 -5.74 19.96 16.83
#